data_db5fb2ac6de726dc7ea928139cbe4b4f
#
_entry.id   db5fb2ac6de726dc7ea928139cbe4b4f
#
_cell.length_a   1.000
_cell.length_b   1.000
_cell.length_c   1.000
_cell.angle_alpha   90.00
_cell.angle_beta   90.00
_cell.angle_gamma   90.00
#
_symmetry.space_group_name_H-M   'P 1'
#
loop_
_entity.id
_entity.type
_entity.pdbx_description
1 polymer ?
#
loop_
_entity_poly.entity_id
_entity_poly.type
_entity_poly.pdbx_seq_one_letter_code
_entity_poly.pdbx_strand_id
1 'polypeptide(L)'
;MTPAEAGRAYETLMRLALTLAARGPATGVNPQVGCVLVDADRSVVAEGWHRGAGTPHAEVDALSRVASTAGLTAIVTLEPCNHQGLTGPCSEALIAAGVERVVYAVSDPGEHSGGGAERLREAGVIVECGVLADEASEAMRVWLTAERLRRPFVTLKWASSLDGRSAATDGSSQWITGTAARQRVHEQREQSDAIVVGTGTVLADNPSLTARGDAGELMPHQPIPVVIGERAIPGGALVLRHPQTPIITGTRDLPTILAELFARGIRHAFVEGGPTLASAFVTAGLVDEYLVYLAPVLFGGKRLALTDIGVGTIGDARRLSIDRVERLGDDLLVVARPVAANGLLTQHHAQHDHAQHDQAQHDRAQQGQAQQHHAQHDHAQRGT
;
A
#
# COMPACT_ATOMS: atom_id res chain seq x y z
N MET A 1 1.55 -36.51 4.37
CA MET A 1 2.21 -35.21 4.14
C MET A 1 2.51 -34.61 5.48
N THR A 2 3.72 -34.15 5.71
CA THR A 2 4.11 -33.50 6.96
C THR A 2 3.54 -32.06 7.00
N PRO A 3 3.35 -31.45 8.19
CA PRO A 3 2.93 -30.04 8.29
C PRO A 3 3.82 -29.07 7.52
N ALA A 4 5.12 -29.35 7.42
CA ALA A 4 6.09 -28.56 6.66
C ALA A 4 5.91 -28.66 5.13
N GLU A 5 5.50 -29.83 4.63
CA GLU A 5 5.15 -30.02 3.21
C GLU A 5 3.82 -29.36 2.86
N ALA A 6 2.87 -29.37 3.81
CA ALA A 6 1.60 -28.66 3.68
C ALA A 6 1.81 -27.14 3.58
N GLY A 7 2.67 -26.56 4.42
CA GLY A 7 3.03 -25.16 4.39
C GLY A 7 3.66 -24.73 3.06
N ARG A 8 4.68 -25.48 2.58
CA ARG A 8 5.33 -25.19 1.29
C ARG A 8 4.40 -25.23 0.07
N ALA A 9 3.39 -26.10 0.09
CA ALA A 9 2.42 -26.16 -1.01
C ALA A 9 1.55 -24.90 -1.04
N TYR A 10 1.11 -24.38 0.12
CA TYR A 10 0.37 -23.11 0.19
C TYR A 10 1.23 -21.90 -0.18
N GLU A 11 2.53 -21.90 0.11
CA GLU A 11 3.43 -20.83 -0.34
C GLU A 11 3.48 -20.70 -1.86
N THR A 12 3.58 -21.83 -2.59
CA THR A 12 3.58 -21.81 -4.06
C THR A 12 2.27 -21.24 -4.62
N LEU A 13 1.13 -21.66 -4.06
CA LEU A 13 -0.19 -21.17 -4.45
C LEU A 13 -0.39 -19.69 -4.09
N MET A 14 0.13 -19.27 -2.95
CA MET A 14 0.09 -17.86 -2.53
C MET A 14 0.94 -16.97 -3.46
N ARG A 15 2.12 -17.44 -3.92
CA ARG A 15 2.90 -16.69 -4.94
C ARG A 15 2.17 -16.60 -6.27
N LEU A 16 1.41 -17.64 -6.65
CA LEU A 16 0.52 -17.55 -7.81
C LEU A 16 -0.56 -16.48 -7.58
N ALA A 17 -1.22 -16.49 -6.41
CA ALA A 17 -2.21 -15.46 -6.06
C ALA A 17 -1.61 -14.05 -6.06
N LEU A 18 -0.39 -13.84 -5.56
CA LEU A 18 0.33 -12.57 -5.63
C LEU A 18 0.64 -12.14 -7.08
N THR A 19 1.00 -13.11 -7.94
CA THR A 19 1.20 -12.84 -9.38
C THR A 19 -0.09 -12.40 -10.07
N LEU A 20 -1.22 -12.98 -9.68
CA LEU A 20 -2.54 -12.58 -10.17
C LEU A 20 -2.93 -11.21 -9.64
N ALA A 21 -2.69 -10.93 -8.37
CA ALA A 21 -2.93 -9.63 -7.74
C ALA A 21 -2.24 -8.49 -8.51
N ALA A 22 -1.00 -8.69 -8.93
CA ALA A 22 -0.22 -7.70 -9.69
C ALA A 22 -0.80 -7.34 -11.08
N ARG A 23 -1.79 -8.11 -11.59
CA ARG A 23 -2.53 -7.77 -12.82
C ARG A 23 -3.61 -6.71 -12.60
N GLY A 24 -4.00 -6.47 -11.35
CA GLY A 24 -4.95 -5.41 -11.00
C GLY A 24 -4.31 -4.03 -11.04
N PRO A 25 -5.10 -2.94 -11.04
CA PRO A 25 -4.59 -1.58 -11.03
C PRO A 25 -3.80 -1.30 -9.73
N ALA A 26 -2.66 -0.63 -9.87
CA ALA A 26 -1.84 -0.19 -8.73
C ALA A 26 -2.42 1.04 -8.01
N THR A 27 -3.46 1.67 -8.60
CA THR A 27 -4.06 2.92 -8.14
C THR A 27 -5.52 2.73 -7.75
N GLY A 28 -6.04 3.64 -6.94
CA GLY A 28 -7.44 3.65 -6.50
C GLY A 28 -7.64 3.18 -5.05
N VAL A 29 -8.90 3.12 -4.65
CA VAL A 29 -9.29 2.85 -3.25
C VAL A 29 -9.09 1.40 -2.82
N ASN A 30 -9.10 0.45 -3.77
CA ASN A 30 -9.04 -0.97 -3.51
C ASN A 30 -7.61 -1.51 -3.64
N PRO A 31 -7.22 -2.50 -2.81
CA PRO A 31 -5.94 -3.17 -2.95
C PRO A 31 -5.89 -4.08 -4.17
N GLN A 32 -4.68 -4.38 -4.62
CA GLN A 32 -4.43 -5.47 -5.56
C GLN A 32 -4.57 -6.81 -4.85
N VAL A 33 -5.64 -7.54 -5.14
CA VAL A 33 -5.92 -8.85 -4.53
C VAL A 33 -6.00 -9.93 -5.59
N GLY A 34 -5.41 -11.08 -5.28
CA GLY A 34 -5.50 -12.31 -6.08
C GLY A 34 -6.07 -13.46 -5.26
N CYS A 35 -6.79 -14.36 -5.94
CA CYS A 35 -7.38 -15.55 -5.38
C CYS A 35 -7.12 -16.76 -6.28
N VAL A 36 -6.74 -17.87 -5.67
CA VAL A 36 -6.59 -19.17 -6.32
C VAL A 36 -7.50 -20.18 -5.62
N LEU A 37 -8.38 -20.83 -6.36
CA LEU A 37 -9.19 -21.94 -5.85
C LEU A 37 -8.52 -23.26 -6.20
N VAL A 38 -8.41 -24.15 -5.21
CA VAL A 38 -7.81 -25.48 -5.39
C VAL A 38 -8.72 -26.57 -4.84
N ASP A 39 -8.63 -27.75 -5.43
CA ASP A 39 -9.30 -28.97 -4.96
C ASP A 39 -8.57 -29.64 -3.79
N ALA A 40 -9.05 -30.81 -3.36
CA ALA A 40 -8.48 -31.60 -2.27
C ALA A 40 -7.04 -32.07 -2.57
N ASP A 41 -6.69 -32.24 -3.83
CA ASP A 41 -5.35 -32.61 -4.29
C ASP A 41 -4.44 -31.40 -4.47
N ARG A 42 -4.96 -30.19 -4.18
CA ARG A 42 -4.31 -28.88 -4.38
C ARG A 42 -4.04 -28.54 -5.85
N SER A 43 -4.77 -29.14 -6.75
CA SER A 43 -4.78 -28.74 -8.15
C SER A 43 -5.56 -27.45 -8.30
N VAL A 44 -5.00 -26.50 -9.06
CA VAL A 44 -5.68 -25.21 -9.33
C VAL A 44 -6.89 -25.45 -10.22
N VAL A 45 -8.07 -25.08 -9.73
CA VAL A 45 -9.34 -25.20 -10.48
C VAL A 45 -9.85 -23.87 -10.99
N ALA A 46 -9.48 -22.74 -10.34
CA ALA A 46 -9.76 -21.41 -10.84
C ALA A 46 -8.80 -20.36 -10.27
N GLU A 47 -8.68 -19.27 -11.00
CA GLU A 47 -7.89 -18.10 -10.68
C GLU A 47 -8.76 -16.85 -10.77
N GLY A 48 -8.55 -15.87 -9.88
CA GLY A 48 -9.24 -14.59 -9.90
C GLY A 48 -8.36 -13.47 -9.39
N TRP A 49 -8.65 -12.25 -9.83
CA TRP A 49 -8.00 -11.05 -9.31
C TRP A 49 -8.93 -9.84 -9.43
N HIS A 50 -8.75 -8.86 -8.57
CA HIS A 50 -9.52 -7.63 -8.59
C HIS A 50 -9.06 -6.72 -9.72
N ARG A 51 -9.98 -6.28 -10.59
CA ARG A 51 -9.69 -5.44 -11.78
C ARG A 51 -9.96 -3.97 -11.57
N GLY A 52 -10.17 -3.54 -10.34
CA GLY A 52 -10.46 -2.16 -9.98
C GLY A 52 -11.89 -1.90 -9.53
N ALA A 53 -12.14 -0.72 -9.04
CA ALA A 53 -13.41 -0.32 -8.44
C ALA A 53 -14.61 -0.62 -9.35
N GLY A 54 -15.68 -1.18 -8.77
CA GLY A 54 -16.90 -1.58 -9.50
C GLY A 54 -16.82 -2.95 -10.19
N THR A 55 -15.67 -3.65 -10.14
CA THR A 55 -15.53 -5.02 -10.60
C THR A 55 -15.62 -6.02 -9.45
N PRO A 56 -15.88 -7.33 -9.71
CA PRO A 56 -15.83 -8.35 -8.68
C PRO A 56 -14.50 -8.38 -7.94
N HIS A 57 -14.52 -8.67 -6.64
CA HIS A 57 -13.31 -8.99 -5.89
C HIS A 57 -12.69 -10.31 -6.37
N ALA A 58 -11.43 -10.55 -6.03
CA ALA A 58 -10.67 -11.70 -6.52
C ALA A 58 -11.34 -13.06 -6.23
N GLU A 59 -11.94 -13.19 -5.04
CA GLU A 59 -12.66 -14.39 -4.61
C GLU A 59 -13.90 -14.63 -5.47
N VAL A 60 -14.70 -13.59 -5.67
CA VAL A 60 -15.93 -13.68 -6.49
C VAL A 60 -15.57 -13.91 -7.97
N ASP A 61 -14.50 -13.29 -8.47
CA ASP A 61 -14.00 -13.54 -9.82
C ASP A 61 -13.56 -14.99 -9.99
N ALA A 62 -12.83 -15.58 -9.02
CA ALA A 62 -12.43 -16.98 -9.05
C ALA A 62 -13.64 -17.93 -8.95
N LEU A 63 -14.55 -17.69 -8.01
CA LEU A 63 -15.76 -18.49 -7.82
C LEU A 63 -16.64 -18.53 -9.07
N SER A 64 -16.72 -17.43 -9.83
CA SER A 64 -17.53 -17.35 -11.05
C SER A 64 -17.06 -18.27 -12.19
N ARG A 65 -15.87 -18.86 -12.06
CA ARG A 65 -15.24 -19.68 -13.12
C ARG A 65 -15.32 -21.17 -12.88
N VAL A 66 -15.92 -21.60 -11.77
CA VAL A 66 -16.09 -23.02 -11.42
C VAL A 66 -17.57 -23.38 -11.32
N ALA A 67 -17.90 -24.58 -11.83
CA ALA A 67 -19.26 -25.08 -11.77
C ALA A 67 -19.64 -25.66 -10.39
N SER A 68 -18.66 -26.14 -9.61
CA SER A 68 -18.83 -26.67 -8.26
C SER A 68 -17.71 -26.17 -7.36
N THR A 69 -18.08 -25.58 -6.23
CA THR A 69 -17.17 -24.94 -5.29
C THR A 69 -17.11 -25.64 -3.93
N ALA A 70 -17.99 -26.65 -3.70
CA ALA A 70 -18.02 -27.38 -2.45
C ALA A 70 -16.71 -28.15 -2.21
N GLY A 71 -16.15 -28.02 -0.99
CA GLY A 71 -14.91 -28.68 -0.59
C GLY A 71 -13.62 -28.07 -1.14
N LEU A 72 -13.69 -26.93 -1.86
CA LEU A 72 -12.50 -26.24 -2.34
C LEU A 72 -11.79 -25.47 -1.21
N THR A 73 -10.49 -25.24 -1.42
CA THR A 73 -9.70 -24.30 -0.63
C THR A 73 -9.48 -23.01 -1.43
N ALA A 74 -9.75 -21.86 -0.83
CA ALA A 74 -9.43 -20.54 -1.39
C ALA A 74 -8.12 -20.01 -0.80
N ILE A 75 -7.17 -19.67 -1.67
CA ILE A 75 -5.88 -19.03 -1.33
C ILE A 75 -5.98 -17.57 -1.74
N VAL A 76 -5.93 -16.63 -0.79
CA VAL A 76 -6.20 -15.21 -1.03
C VAL A 76 -5.06 -14.36 -0.48
N THR A 77 -4.62 -13.34 -1.20
CA THR A 77 -3.51 -12.49 -0.76
C THR A 77 -3.87 -11.56 0.41
N LEU A 78 -5.16 -11.27 0.61
CA LEU A 78 -5.68 -10.43 1.70
C LEU A 78 -6.87 -11.15 2.35
N GLU A 79 -7.13 -10.88 3.62
CA GLU A 79 -8.33 -11.36 4.32
C GLU A 79 -9.59 -11.03 3.52
N PRO A 80 -10.49 -12.00 3.24
CA PRO A 80 -11.74 -11.74 2.55
C PRO A 80 -12.59 -10.72 3.29
N CYS A 81 -13.08 -9.71 2.59
CA CYS A 81 -13.83 -8.62 3.19
C CYS A 81 -15.17 -9.07 3.80
N ASN A 82 -15.64 -8.32 4.84
CA ASN A 82 -16.91 -8.59 5.54
C ASN A 82 -17.86 -7.38 5.54
N HIS A 83 -17.79 -6.52 4.53
CA HIS A 83 -18.67 -5.35 4.43
C HIS A 83 -19.53 -5.39 3.18
N GLN A 84 -20.69 -4.76 3.26
CA GLN A 84 -21.56 -4.53 2.12
C GLN A 84 -21.10 -3.26 1.39
N GLY A 85 -20.41 -3.43 0.27
CA GLY A 85 -19.98 -2.35 -0.61
C GLY A 85 -20.82 -2.30 -1.90
N LEU A 86 -20.16 -1.98 -3.03
CA LEU A 86 -20.76 -2.11 -4.38
C LEU A 86 -21.02 -3.58 -4.72
N THR A 87 -20.24 -4.49 -4.16
CA THR A 87 -20.41 -5.94 -4.19
C THR A 87 -20.70 -6.45 -2.77
N GLY A 88 -21.34 -7.61 -2.63
CA GLY A 88 -21.53 -8.24 -1.33
C GLY A 88 -20.21 -8.68 -0.68
N PRO A 89 -20.20 -9.00 0.64
CA PRO A 89 -19.02 -9.47 1.35
C PRO A 89 -18.42 -10.74 0.72
N CYS A 90 -17.10 -10.77 0.55
CA CYS A 90 -16.42 -11.97 0.05
C CYS A 90 -16.53 -13.15 1.01
N SER A 91 -16.55 -12.89 2.33
CA SER A 91 -16.81 -13.90 3.36
C SER A 91 -18.14 -14.63 3.11
N GLU A 92 -19.24 -13.90 2.86
CA GLU A 92 -20.53 -14.50 2.56
C GLU A 92 -20.56 -15.24 1.22
N ALA A 93 -19.86 -14.71 0.20
CA ALA A 93 -19.75 -15.40 -1.09
C ALA A 93 -19.03 -16.74 -0.97
N LEU A 94 -17.94 -16.82 -0.19
CA LEU A 94 -17.19 -18.04 0.07
C LEU A 94 -18.01 -19.06 0.89
N ILE A 95 -18.76 -18.58 1.91
CA ILE A 95 -19.67 -19.42 2.71
C ILE A 95 -20.77 -20.00 1.82
N ALA A 96 -21.45 -19.17 1.05
CA ALA A 96 -22.54 -19.59 0.16
C ALA A 96 -22.05 -20.58 -0.93
N ALA A 97 -20.81 -20.45 -1.36
CA ALA A 97 -20.17 -21.35 -2.31
C ALA A 97 -19.79 -22.71 -1.68
N GLY A 98 -19.85 -22.86 -0.34
CA GLY A 98 -19.46 -24.11 0.34
C GLY A 98 -17.96 -24.38 0.33
N VAL A 99 -17.13 -23.31 0.29
CA VAL A 99 -15.68 -23.43 0.40
C VAL A 99 -15.33 -24.02 1.77
N GLU A 100 -14.49 -25.07 1.80
CA GLU A 100 -14.14 -25.77 3.06
C GLU A 100 -13.06 -25.03 3.84
N ARG A 101 -12.09 -24.41 3.13
CA ARG A 101 -10.93 -23.77 3.73
C ARG A 101 -10.60 -22.46 3.04
N VAL A 102 -10.17 -21.47 3.82
CA VAL A 102 -9.60 -20.22 3.35
C VAL A 102 -8.20 -20.05 3.94
N VAL A 103 -7.21 -19.82 3.07
CA VAL A 103 -5.82 -19.50 3.45
C VAL A 103 -5.53 -18.09 2.96
N TYR A 104 -5.24 -17.15 3.86
CA TYR A 104 -4.91 -15.79 3.44
C TYR A 104 -3.55 -15.33 4.00
N ALA A 105 -2.92 -14.35 3.31
CA ALA A 105 -1.60 -13.88 3.66
C ALA A 105 -1.63 -12.80 4.76
N VAL A 106 -2.41 -11.75 4.58
CA VAL A 106 -2.41 -10.54 5.44
C VAL A 106 -3.84 -10.20 5.87
N SER A 107 -4.00 -9.82 7.13
CA SER A 107 -5.29 -9.33 7.65
C SER A 107 -5.64 -7.96 7.06
N ASP A 108 -6.92 -7.74 6.77
CA ASP A 108 -7.43 -6.46 6.31
C ASP A 108 -7.47 -5.44 7.46
N PRO A 109 -6.66 -4.34 7.41
CA PRO A 109 -6.64 -3.33 8.46
C PRO A 109 -7.83 -2.37 8.41
N GLY A 110 -8.70 -2.48 7.40
CA GLY A 110 -9.83 -1.58 7.21
C GLY A 110 -10.87 -1.75 8.32
N GLU A 111 -11.22 -0.65 8.97
CA GLU A 111 -12.20 -0.63 10.07
C GLU A 111 -13.56 -1.20 9.66
N HIS A 112 -13.94 -1.03 8.38
CA HIS A 112 -15.22 -1.49 7.86
C HIS A 112 -15.11 -2.77 7.03
N SER A 113 -13.95 -3.07 6.46
CA SER A 113 -13.75 -4.22 5.55
C SER A 113 -13.25 -5.48 6.24
N GLY A 114 -12.56 -5.34 7.37
CA GLY A 114 -12.03 -6.45 8.15
C GLY A 114 -13.08 -7.34 8.80
N GLY A 115 -12.63 -8.42 9.46
CA GLY A 115 -13.49 -9.34 10.22
C GLY A 115 -14.06 -10.50 9.38
N GLY A 116 -13.62 -10.65 8.14
CA GLY A 116 -14.08 -11.77 7.30
C GLY A 116 -13.59 -13.13 7.76
N ALA A 117 -12.38 -13.17 8.33
CA ALA A 117 -11.82 -14.40 8.90
C ALA A 117 -12.64 -14.93 10.08
N GLU A 118 -13.13 -14.05 10.96
CA GLU A 118 -13.99 -14.45 12.08
C GLU A 118 -15.33 -14.93 11.56
N ARG A 119 -15.95 -14.19 10.65
CA ARG A 119 -17.22 -14.57 10.02
C ARG A 119 -17.16 -15.93 9.32
N LEU A 120 -16.06 -16.23 8.63
CA LEU A 120 -15.83 -17.54 7.99
C LEU A 120 -15.72 -18.65 9.04
N ARG A 121 -14.97 -18.42 10.14
CA ARG A 121 -14.86 -19.43 11.24
C ARG A 121 -16.19 -19.71 11.91
N GLU A 122 -17.02 -18.67 12.16
CA GLU A 122 -18.36 -18.82 12.70
C GLU A 122 -19.26 -19.70 11.81
N ALA A 123 -19.07 -19.64 10.50
CA ALA A 123 -19.77 -20.47 9.53
C ALA A 123 -19.20 -21.90 9.38
N GLY A 124 -18.15 -22.24 10.14
CA GLY A 124 -17.51 -23.55 10.10
C GLY A 124 -16.43 -23.73 9.03
N VAL A 125 -16.03 -22.67 8.32
CA VAL A 125 -14.93 -22.69 7.36
C VAL A 125 -13.60 -22.74 8.11
N ILE A 126 -12.66 -23.60 7.67
CA ILE A 126 -11.31 -23.64 8.24
C ILE A 126 -10.53 -22.44 7.72
N VAL A 127 -9.98 -21.62 8.63
CA VAL A 127 -9.27 -20.39 8.26
C VAL A 127 -7.85 -20.41 8.78
N GLU A 128 -6.89 -20.28 7.86
CA GLU A 128 -5.45 -20.16 8.13
C GLU A 128 -4.95 -18.78 7.64
N CYS A 129 -4.03 -18.16 8.37
CA CYS A 129 -3.48 -16.85 8.02
C CYS A 129 -1.95 -16.84 8.10
N GLY A 130 -1.31 -15.85 7.47
CA GLY A 130 0.10 -15.60 7.59
C GLY A 130 0.99 -16.29 6.56
N VAL A 131 0.43 -16.99 5.57
CA VAL A 131 1.23 -17.62 4.52
C VAL A 131 1.82 -16.55 3.60
N LEU A 132 3.16 -16.44 3.59
CA LEU A 132 3.92 -15.39 2.89
C LEU A 132 3.48 -13.96 3.26
N ALA A 133 3.18 -13.72 4.53
CA ALA A 133 2.69 -12.43 5.00
C ALA A 133 3.62 -11.27 4.65
N ASP A 134 4.93 -11.46 4.71
CA ASP A 134 5.93 -10.42 4.38
C ASP A 134 5.91 -10.09 2.88
N GLU A 135 5.90 -11.13 2.00
CA GLU A 135 5.83 -10.94 0.55
C GLU A 135 4.51 -10.23 0.15
N ALA A 136 3.40 -10.64 0.74
CA ALA A 136 2.10 -10.03 0.49
C ALA A 136 2.00 -8.60 1.05
N SER A 137 2.55 -8.36 2.24
CA SER A 137 2.61 -7.01 2.82
C SER A 137 3.45 -6.05 1.98
N GLU A 138 4.55 -6.52 1.42
CA GLU A 138 5.37 -5.69 0.52
C GLU A 138 4.63 -5.41 -0.80
N ALA A 139 3.96 -6.41 -1.38
CA ALA A 139 3.17 -6.24 -2.61
C ALA A 139 2.02 -5.22 -2.44
N MET A 140 1.39 -5.18 -1.28
CA MET A 140 0.28 -4.27 -0.96
C MET A 140 0.70 -3.10 -0.07
N ARG A 141 2.00 -2.82 0.09
CA ARG A 141 2.56 -1.86 1.06
C ARG A 141 1.91 -0.48 1.00
N VAL A 142 1.73 0.05 -0.21
CA VAL A 142 1.12 1.38 -0.42
C VAL A 142 -0.28 1.43 0.19
N TRP A 143 -1.12 0.48 -0.16
CA TRP A 143 -2.50 0.41 0.32
C TRP A 143 -2.58 0.12 1.82
N LEU A 144 -1.84 -0.90 2.31
CA LEU A 144 -1.82 -1.26 3.74
C LEU A 144 -1.36 -0.10 4.63
N THR A 145 -0.34 0.65 4.20
CA THR A 145 0.14 1.82 4.93
C THR A 145 -0.90 2.93 4.93
N ALA A 146 -1.54 3.19 3.78
CA ALA A 146 -2.56 4.23 3.68
C ALA A 146 -3.78 3.93 4.57
N GLU A 147 -4.26 2.68 4.59
CA GLU A 147 -5.38 2.28 5.44
C GLU A 147 -5.04 2.36 6.94
N ARG A 148 -3.85 1.87 7.35
CA ARG A 148 -3.40 1.92 8.75
C ARG A 148 -3.20 3.34 9.28
N LEU A 149 -2.63 4.23 8.45
CA LEU A 149 -2.31 5.60 8.85
C LEU A 149 -3.42 6.61 8.55
N ARG A 150 -4.48 6.20 7.85
CA ARG A 150 -5.61 7.04 7.43
C ARG A 150 -5.15 8.28 6.66
N ARG A 151 -4.07 8.13 5.89
CA ARG A 151 -3.51 9.11 4.97
C ARG A 151 -2.90 8.41 3.75
N PRO A 152 -2.74 9.09 2.59
CA PRO A 152 -2.01 8.51 1.47
C PRO A 152 -0.59 8.07 1.88
N PHE A 153 -0.11 6.98 1.29
CA PHE A 153 1.30 6.66 1.24
C PHE A 153 2.03 7.75 0.46
N VAL A 154 3.08 8.30 1.03
CA VAL A 154 3.81 9.43 0.45
C VAL A 154 5.15 8.96 -0.11
N THR A 155 5.28 8.98 -1.43
CA THR A 155 6.56 8.86 -2.12
C THR A 155 7.10 10.25 -2.42
N LEU A 156 8.23 10.61 -1.81
CA LEU A 156 8.92 11.88 -2.06
C LEU A 156 10.03 11.67 -3.09
N LYS A 157 9.93 12.37 -4.22
CA LYS A 157 10.94 12.34 -5.29
C LYS A 157 11.64 13.68 -5.43
N TRP A 158 12.96 13.64 -5.56
CA TRP A 158 13.73 14.77 -6.09
C TRP A 158 14.81 14.30 -7.06
N ALA A 159 15.24 15.23 -7.92
CA ALA A 159 16.43 15.06 -8.75
C ALA A 159 17.50 16.06 -8.30
N SER A 160 18.75 15.61 -8.24
CA SER A 160 19.88 16.47 -7.89
C SER A 160 21.13 16.10 -8.66
N SER A 161 22.06 17.05 -8.74
CA SER A 161 23.47 16.76 -9.06
C SER A 161 24.11 15.84 -8.02
N LEU A 162 25.26 15.24 -8.32
CA LEU A 162 26.00 14.38 -7.41
C LEU A 162 26.41 15.11 -6.12
N ASP A 163 26.59 16.42 -6.17
CA ASP A 163 26.87 17.29 -5.01
C ASP A 163 25.60 17.84 -4.35
N GLY A 164 24.40 17.28 -4.65
CA GLY A 164 23.15 17.54 -3.94
C GLY A 164 22.42 18.85 -4.31
N ARG A 165 22.59 19.37 -5.52
CA ARG A 165 21.95 20.61 -5.99
C ARG A 165 20.75 20.32 -6.88
N SER A 166 19.64 21.02 -6.69
CA SER A 166 18.43 20.90 -7.52
C SER A 166 18.38 21.93 -8.65
N ALA A 167 19.30 22.88 -8.71
CA ALA A 167 19.42 23.89 -9.75
C ALA A 167 20.81 24.52 -9.77
N ALA A 168 21.19 25.11 -10.88
CA ALA A 168 22.37 25.98 -11.00
C ALA A 168 22.13 27.33 -10.29
N THR A 169 23.16 28.16 -10.16
CA THR A 169 23.09 29.44 -9.42
C THR A 169 22.05 30.41 -10.00
N ASP A 170 21.86 30.43 -11.31
CA ASP A 170 20.87 31.25 -12.02
C ASP A 170 19.43 30.74 -11.86
N GLY A 171 19.25 29.52 -11.33
CA GLY A 171 17.96 28.88 -11.13
C GLY A 171 17.57 27.91 -12.22
N SER A 172 18.37 27.75 -13.27
CA SER A 172 18.12 26.73 -14.28
C SER A 172 18.21 25.33 -13.67
N SER A 173 17.20 24.48 -13.93
CA SER A 173 17.07 23.11 -13.41
C SER A 173 16.74 22.08 -14.50
N GLN A 174 16.48 22.52 -15.72
CA GLN A 174 16.12 21.66 -16.84
C GLN A 174 17.30 21.49 -17.82
N TRP A 175 17.80 20.27 -18.07
CA TRP A 175 17.42 19.01 -17.44
C TRP A 175 18.62 18.51 -16.64
N ILE A 176 18.41 18.25 -15.33
CA ILE A 176 19.48 17.72 -14.46
C ILE A 176 19.74 16.26 -14.82
N THR A 177 18.67 15.47 -14.99
CA THR A 177 18.72 14.03 -15.28
C THR A 177 18.43 13.73 -16.75
N GLY A 178 18.94 12.59 -17.20
CA GLY A 178 18.80 12.10 -18.57
C GLY A 178 17.39 11.57 -18.90
N THR A 179 17.21 11.12 -20.15
CA THR A 179 15.91 10.69 -20.67
C THR A 179 15.37 9.45 -19.95
N ALA A 180 16.22 8.45 -19.67
CA ALA A 180 15.81 7.23 -18.99
C ALA A 180 15.27 7.51 -17.58
N ALA A 181 15.90 8.41 -16.83
CA ALA A 181 15.44 8.83 -15.51
C ALA A 181 14.08 9.58 -15.59
N ARG A 182 13.91 10.48 -16.59
CA ARG A 182 12.64 11.18 -16.79
C ARG A 182 11.51 10.23 -17.19
N GLN A 183 11.78 9.22 -18.04
CA GLN A 183 10.79 8.21 -18.39
C GLN A 183 10.35 7.42 -17.16
N ARG A 184 11.29 6.99 -16.30
CA ARG A 184 10.96 6.33 -15.03
C ARG A 184 10.06 7.21 -14.14
N VAL A 185 10.27 8.53 -14.10
CA VAL A 185 9.38 9.44 -13.35
C VAL A 185 7.96 9.44 -13.92
N HIS A 186 7.79 9.39 -15.25
CA HIS A 186 6.47 9.30 -15.86
C HIS A 186 5.76 7.98 -15.54
N GLU A 187 6.48 6.85 -15.50
CA GLU A 187 5.95 5.55 -15.06
C GLU A 187 5.48 5.61 -13.59
N GLN A 188 6.25 6.28 -12.72
CA GLN A 188 5.87 6.47 -11.30
C GLN A 188 4.65 7.38 -11.14
N ARG A 189 4.50 8.40 -11.98
CA ARG A 189 3.29 9.22 -12.00
C ARG A 189 2.06 8.40 -12.39
N GLU A 190 2.18 7.54 -13.40
CA GLU A 190 1.09 6.64 -13.82
C GLU A 190 0.65 5.69 -12.71
N GLN A 191 1.59 5.25 -11.86
CA GLN A 191 1.33 4.34 -10.74
C GLN A 191 0.88 5.04 -9.45
N SER A 192 0.56 6.34 -9.50
CA SER A 192 0.18 7.14 -8.34
C SER A 192 -1.22 7.71 -8.50
N ASP A 193 -1.97 7.81 -7.39
CA ASP A 193 -3.31 8.42 -7.42
C ASP A 193 -3.24 9.94 -7.56
N ALA A 194 -2.24 10.57 -6.93
CA ALA A 194 -2.05 12.01 -6.97
C ALA A 194 -0.58 12.39 -7.14
N ILE A 195 -0.35 13.49 -7.89
CA ILE A 195 0.94 14.16 -8.00
C ILE A 195 0.89 15.48 -7.25
N VAL A 196 1.81 15.67 -6.29
CA VAL A 196 1.79 16.79 -5.35
C VAL A 196 2.96 17.73 -5.62
N VAL A 197 2.65 19.00 -5.83
CA VAL A 197 3.66 20.07 -6.00
C VAL A 197 3.31 21.29 -5.15
N GLY A 198 4.29 22.15 -4.91
CA GLY A 198 4.04 23.46 -4.29
C GLY A 198 3.67 24.53 -5.31
N THR A 199 2.95 25.58 -4.89
CA THR A 199 2.69 26.77 -5.71
C THR A 199 3.97 27.36 -6.30
N GLY A 200 5.13 27.21 -5.58
CA GLY A 200 6.44 27.63 -6.09
C GLY A 200 6.85 26.95 -7.39
N THR A 201 6.67 25.64 -7.46
CA THR A 201 6.97 24.86 -8.65
C THR A 201 6.07 25.25 -9.83
N VAL A 202 4.76 25.46 -9.56
CA VAL A 202 3.83 25.91 -10.61
C VAL A 202 4.24 27.26 -11.19
N LEU A 203 4.64 28.19 -10.33
CA LEU A 203 5.02 29.56 -10.75
C LEU A 203 6.38 29.62 -11.45
N ALA A 204 7.32 28.74 -11.08
CA ALA A 204 8.67 28.72 -11.65
C ALA A 204 8.73 27.93 -12.97
N ASP A 205 8.12 26.73 -13.00
CA ASP A 205 8.32 25.74 -14.06
C ASP A 205 7.10 25.56 -14.97
N ASN A 206 5.94 26.07 -14.56
CA ASN A 206 4.64 25.90 -15.25
C ASN A 206 4.41 24.47 -15.73
N PRO A 207 4.47 23.46 -14.87
CA PRO A 207 4.45 22.05 -15.25
C PRO A 207 3.03 21.60 -15.63
N SER A 208 2.93 20.65 -16.57
CA SER A 208 1.67 19.97 -16.88
C SER A 208 1.31 18.88 -15.87
N LEU A 209 2.28 18.30 -15.17
CA LEU A 209 2.17 17.22 -14.18
C LEU A 209 1.56 15.90 -14.72
N THR A 210 1.48 15.74 -16.02
CA THR A 210 0.95 14.53 -16.67
C THR A 210 1.94 13.38 -16.65
N ALA A 211 1.43 12.15 -16.67
CA ALA A 211 2.18 10.94 -17.00
C ALA A 211 2.22 10.76 -18.53
N ARG A 212 3.40 10.55 -19.10
CA ARG A 212 3.62 10.47 -20.57
C ARG A 212 4.51 9.30 -20.94
N GLY A 213 4.18 8.67 -22.08
CA GLY A 213 5.03 7.67 -22.70
C GLY A 213 6.22 8.28 -23.44
N ASP A 214 7.04 7.43 -24.07
CA ASP A 214 8.30 7.78 -24.72
C ASP A 214 8.11 8.75 -25.91
N ALA A 215 7.00 8.65 -26.63
CA ALA A 215 6.66 9.57 -27.74
C ALA A 215 5.93 10.84 -27.26
N GLY A 216 5.76 11.03 -25.95
CA GLY A 216 5.11 12.19 -25.34
C GLY A 216 3.58 12.09 -25.25
N GLU A 217 2.99 10.97 -25.66
CA GLU A 217 1.56 10.66 -25.50
C GLU A 217 1.17 10.52 -24.03
N LEU A 218 -0.09 10.79 -23.70
CA LEU A 218 -0.59 10.58 -22.36
C LEU A 218 -0.69 9.09 -22.05
N MET A 219 -0.15 8.66 -20.90
CA MET A 219 -0.35 7.32 -20.40
C MET A 219 -1.81 7.10 -19.96
N PRO A 220 -2.30 5.84 -19.93
CA PRO A 220 -3.70 5.53 -19.66
C PRO A 220 -4.21 6.07 -18.31
N HIS A 221 -3.42 5.94 -17.26
CA HIS A 221 -3.74 6.53 -15.96
C HIS A 221 -3.02 7.88 -15.78
N GLN A 222 -3.76 8.87 -15.27
CA GLN A 222 -3.25 10.21 -14.98
C GLN A 222 -3.49 10.53 -13.51
N PRO A 223 -2.43 10.84 -12.72
CA PRO A 223 -2.59 11.20 -11.33
C PRO A 223 -3.34 12.53 -11.17
N ILE A 224 -4.10 12.70 -10.10
CA ILE A 224 -4.76 13.97 -9.78
C ILE A 224 -3.70 14.99 -9.34
N PRO A 225 -3.57 16.17 -10.01
CA PRO A 225 -2.65 17.20 -9.55
C PRO A 225 -3.11 17.81 -8.23
N VAL A 226 -2.22 17.92 -7.27
CA VAL A 226 -2.43 18.58 -5.97
C VAL A 226 -1.42 19.71 -5.84
N VAL A 227 -1.91 20.95 -5.74
CA VAL A 227 -1.05 22.14 -5.59
C VAL A 227 -1.17 22.69 -4.18
N ILE A 228 -0.07 22.61 -3.41
CA ILE A 228 -0.01 23.03 -2.00
C ILE A 228 0.54 24.45 -1.89
N GLY A 229 -0.16 25.32 -1.19
CA GLY A 229 0.28 26.66 -0.83
C GLY A 229 -0.76 27.75 -1.10
N GLU A 230 -0.46 28.96 -0.62
CA GLU A 230 -1.39 30.08 -0.56
C GLU A 230 -1.28 31.05 -1.75
N ARG A 231 -0.21 30.93 -2.57
CA ARG A 231 -0.01 31.85 -3.70
C ARG A 231 -0.98 31.52 -4.82
N ALA A 232 -1.55 32.58 -5.43
CA ALA A 232 -2.46 32.42 -6.56
C ALA A 232 -1.80 31.72 -7.75
N ILE A 233 -2.52 30.80 -8.38
CA ILE A 233 -2.11 30.13 -9.60
C ILE A 233 -2.60 30.96 -10.80
N PRO A 234 -1.72 31.32 -11.75
CA PRO A 234 -2.14 32.04 -12.97
C PRO A 234 -3.17 31.24 -13.76
N GLY A 235 -4.20 31.90 -14.28
CA GLY A 235 -5.27 31.24 -15.05
C GLY A 235 -4.81 30.53 -16.33
N GLY A 236 -3.60 30.85 -16.81
CA GLY A 236 -2.97 30.17 -17.95
C GLY A 236 -2.04 29.01 -17.58
N ALA A 237 -1.90 28.65 -16.29
CA ALA A 237 -1.00 27.61 -15.85
C ALA A 237 -1.37 26.24 -16.47
N LEU A 238 -0.37 25.48 -16.92
CA LEU A 238 -0.58 24.20 -17.61
C LEU A 238 -1.25 23.16 -16.70
N VAL A 239 -1.01 23.20 -15.41
CA VAL A 239 -1.66 22.32 -14.42
C VAL A 239 -3.19 22.45 -14.44
N LEU A 240 -3.75 23.62 -14.79
CA LEU A 240 -5.20 23.84 -14.90
C LEU A 240 -5.80 23.19 -16.15
N ARG A 241 -4.97 22.74 -17.10
CA ARG A 241 -5.37 22.02 -18.33
C ARG A 241 -5.10 20.51 -18.22
N HIS A 242 -4.78 20.02 -17.02
CA HIS A 242 -4.55 18.61 -16.79
C HIS A 242 -5.83 17.79 -17.04
N PRO A 243 -5.76 16.54 -17.59
CA PRO A 243 -6.92 15.67 -17.78
C PRO A 243 -7.77 15.45 -16.53
N GLN A 244 -7.13 15.38 -15.36
CA GLN A 244 -7.79 15.30 -14.05
C GLN A 244 -7.94 16.72 -13.47
N THR A 245 -9.05 16.97 -12.78
CA THR A 245 -9.30 18.28 -12.13
C THR A 245 -8.31 18.51 -10.98
N PRO A 246 -7.50 19.57 -11.01
CA PRO A 246 -6.53 19.84 -9.95
C PRO A 246 -7.19 20.17 -8.60
N ILE A 247 -6.59 19.69 -7.53
CA ILE A 247 -6.91 20.08 -6.16
C ILE A 247 -5.93 21.18 -5.77
N ILE A 248 -6.43 22.40 -5.54
CA ILE A 248 -5.62 23.54 -5.09
C ILE A 248 -5.96 23.77 -3.62
N THR A 249 -4.96 23.61 -2.74
CA THR A 249 -5.14 23.83 -1.31
C THR A 249 -4.78 25.27 -0.97
N GLY A 250 -5.59 25.95 -0.18
CA GLY A 250 -5.27 27.29 0.32
C GLY A 250 -4.45 27.28 1.61
N THR A 251 -3.83 26.16 1.96
CA THR A 251 -3.13 25.93 3.23
C THR A 251 -1.82 25.19 3.01
N ARG A 252 -0.99 25.13 4.07
CA ARG A 252 0.27 24.37 4.14
C ARG A 252 0.24 23.32 5.24
N ASP A 253 -0.91 23.10 5.86
CA ASP A 253 -1.08 22.06 6.88
C ASP A 253 -1.09 20.68 6.23
N LEU A 254 0.08 20.05 6.14
CA LEU A 254 0.26 18.76 5.46
C LEU A 254 -0.56 17.64 6.06
N PRO A 255 -0.67 17.46 7.41
CA PRO A 255 -1.52 16.45 7.99
C PRO A 255 -2.98 16.57 7.56
N THR A 256 -3.57 17.75 7.64
CA THR A 256 -4.96 18.02 7.22
C THR A 256 -5.14 17.75 5.73
N ILE A 257 -4.22 18.22 4.88
CA ILE A 257 -4.27 17.97 3.42
C ILE A 257 -4.26 16.47 3.15
N LEU A 258 -3.35 15.70 3.77
CA LEU A 258 -3.27 14.26 3.53
C LEU A 258 -4.53 13.53 4.01
N ALA A 259 -5.12 13.92 5.14
CA ALA A 259 -6.39 13.35 5.61
C ALA A 259 -7.53 13.61 4.63
N GLU A 260 -7.63 14.83 4.07
CA GLU A 260 -8.62 15.18 3.04
C GLU A 260 -8.40 14.38 1.74
N LEU A 261 -7.14 14.18 1.31
CA LEU A 261 -6.82 13.37 0.15
C LEU A 261 -7.23 11.91 0.36
N PHE A 262 -6.96 11.34 1.54
CA PHE A 262 -7.40 10.00 1.90
C PHE A 262 -8.92 9.85 1.86
N ALA A 263 -9.66 10.82 2.42
CA ALA A 263 -11.12 10.84 2.40
C ALA A 263 -11.69 10.92 0.96
N ARG A 264 -10.93 11.46 0.01
CA ARG A 264 -11.26 11.49 -1.43
C ARG A 264 -10.87 10.19 -2.16
N GLY A 265 -10.37 9.17 -1.46
CA GLY A 265 -10.00 7.88 -2.05
C GLY A 265 -8.56 7.81 -2.57
N ILE A 266 -7.73 8.82 -2.35
CA ILE A 266 -6.32 8.82 -2.73
C ILE A 266 -5.54 7.98 -1.73
N ARG A 267 -4.87 6.94 -2.21
CA ARG A 267 -4.04 6.02 -1.40
C ARG A 267 -2.55 6.22 -1.62
N HIS A 268 -2.15 6.79 -2.76
CA HIS A 268 -0.75 7.06 -3.11
C HIS A 268 -0.58 8.52 -3.55
N ALA A 269 0.26 9.28 -2.85
CA ALA A 269 0.65 10.66 -3.17
C ALA A 269 2.13 10.69 -3.60
N PHE A 270 2.37 11.03 -4.85
CA PHE A 270 3.70 11.21 -5.42
C PHE A 270 4.11 12.69 -5.34
N VAL A 271 5.02 13.02 -4.43
CA VAL A 271 5.45 14.40 -4.16
C VAL A 271 6.66 14.73 -5.03
N GLU A 272 6.48 15.63 -5.98
CA GLU A 272 7.53 16.21 -6.86
C GLU A 272 7.72 17.70 -6.57
N GLY A 273 7.75 18.06 -5.31
CA GLY A 273 7.89 19.47 -4.91
C GLY A 273 9.31 19.98 -5.06
N GLY A 274 9.43 21.33 -5.12
CA GLY A 274 10.72 21.99 -4.92
C GLY A 274 11.25 21.79 -3.50
N PRO A 275 12.50 22.22 -3.22
CA PRO A 275 13.17 21.96 -1.94
C PRO A 275 12.37 22.33 -0.69
N THR A 276 11.60 23.42 -0.74
CA THR A 276 10.77 23.87 0.39
C THR A 276 9.67 22.85 0.75
N LEU A 277 8.94 22.35 -0.25
CA LEU A 277 7.87 21.38 -0.01
C LEU A 277 8.46 20.02 0.41
N ALA A 278 9.52 19.58 -0.28
CA ALA A 278 10.25 18.36 0.07
C ALA A 278 10.72 18.38 1.52
N SER A 279 11.38 19.46 1.94
CA SER A 279 11.83 19.62 3.33
C SER A 279 10.69 19.68 4.35
N ALA A 280 9.54 20.28 3.99
CA ALA A 280 8.37 20.29 4.87
C ALA A 280 7.82 18.88 5.12
N PHE A 281 7.71 18.03 4.09
CA PHE A 281 7.31 16.63 4.25
C PHE A 281 8.31 15.84 5.10
N VAL A 282 9.62 16.02 4.87
CA VAL A 282 10.66 15.37 5.66
C VAL A 282 10.62 15.81 7.12
N THR A 283 10.51 17.12 7.38
CA THR A 283 10.45 17.68 8.75
C THR A 283 9.24 17.16 9.51
N ALA A 284 8.09 17.07 8.84
CA ALA A 284 6.85 16.56 9.42
C ALA A 284 6.83 15.04 9.62
N GLY A 285 7.84 14.29 9.12
CA GLY A 285 7.86 12.82 9.21
C GLY A 285 6.77 12.14 8.39
N LEU A 286 6.35 12.76 7.28
CA LEU A 286 5.22 12.31 6.47
C LEU A 286 5.65 11.56 5.19
N VAL A 287 6.92 11.20 5.07
CA VAL A 287 7.46 10.48 3.90
C VAL A 287 7.58 9.01 4.23
N ASP A 288 6.99 8.16 3.39
CA ASP A 288 7.06 6.70 3.52
C ASP A 288 8.13 6.09 2.61
N GLU A 289 8.42 6.74 1.46
CA GLU A 289 9.44 6.31 0.51
C GLU A 289 10.14 7.51 -0.14
N TYR A 290 11.43 7.39 -0.33
CA TYR A 290 12.27 8.38 -1.01
C TYR A 290 12.75 7.84 -2.35
N LEU A 291 12.58 8.63 -3.42
CA LEU A 291 13.13 8.38 -4.74
C LEU A 291 14.12 9.48 -5.08
N VAL A 292 15.40 9.18 -4.92
CA VAL A 292 16.49 10.14 -5.13
C VAL A 292 17.16 9.87 -6.46
N TYR A 293 16.95 10.78 -7.41
CA TYR A 293 17.60 10.73 -8.71
C TYR A 293 18.90 11.55 -8.67
N LEU A 294 20.02 10.91 -8.92
CA LEU A 294 21.35 11.51 -8.88
C LEU A 294 21.95 11.55 -10.28
N ALA A 295 22.16 12.74 -10.82
CA ALA A 295 22.87 12.94 -12.06
C ALA A 295 24.39 13.06 -11.82
N PRO A 296 25.24 12.52 -12.70
CA PRO A 296 26.71 12.58 -12.56
C PRO A 296 27.28 13.94 -12.98
N VAL A 297 26.73 15.02 -12.41
CA VAL A 297 27.13 16.41 -12.65
C VAL A 297 27.36 17.12 -11.32
N LEU A 298 28.16 18.18 -11.32
CA LEU A 298 28.42 19.04 -10.16
C LEU A 298 27.99 20.46 -10.48
N PHE A 299 27.18 21.07 -9.61
CA PHE A 299 26.74 22.45 -9.77
C PHE A 299 27.36 23.39 -8.75
N GLY A 300 27.65 22.94 -7.54
CA GLY A 300 28.04 23.82 -6.44
C GLY A 300 26.90 24.78 -6.02
N GLY A 301 27.27 25.86 -5.33
CA GLY A 301 26.32 26.92 -4.97
C GLY A 301 25.31 26.55 -3.88
N LYS A 302 24.24 27.37 -3.75
CA LYS A 302 23.32 27.36 -2.61
C LYS A 302 21.98 26.64 -2.86
N ARG A 303 21.68 26.19 -4.08
CA ARG A 303 20.39 25.62 -4.45
C ARG A 303 20.32 24.12 -4.12
N LEU A 304 20.18 23.81 -2.84
CA LEU A 304 20.12 22.45 -2.32
C LEU A 304 18.84 21.74 -2.74
N ALA A 305 18.91 20.41 -2.88
CA ALA A 305 17.73 19.57 -3.12
C ALA A 305 16.79 19.50 -1.91
N LEU A 306 17.35 19.58 -0.71
CA LEU A 306 16.61 19.78 0.56
C LEU A 306 17.18 21.01 1.27
N THR A 307 16.31 21.81 1.88
CA THR A 307 16.67 22.93 2.77
C THR A 307 16.87 22.40 4.20
N ASP A 308 16.82 23.28 5.17
CA ASP A 308 16.86 22.88 6.59
C ASP A 308 15.66 21.98 6.94
N ILE A 309 15.96 20.84 7.55
CA ILE A 309 14.99 19.85 8.02
C ILE A 309 15.04 19.66 9.55
N GLY A 310 15.65 20.60 10.26
CA GLY A 310 15.74 20.63 11.72
C GLY A 310 16.78 19.66 12.31
N VAL A 311 17.81 19.26 11.54
CA VAL A 311 18.91 18.42 12.03
C VAL A 311 20.02 19.33 12.58
N GLY A 312 20.12 19.43 13.90
CA GLY A 312 21.10 20.27 14.58
C GLY A 312 22.46 19.57 14.79
N THR A 313 22.46 18.27 14.98
CA THR A 313 23.68 17.47 15.20
C THR A 313 23.66 16.20 14.35
N ILE A 314 24.82 15.54 14.19
CA ILE A 314 24.89 14.26 13.50
C ILE A 314 24.06 13.15 14.18
N GLY A 315 23.82 13.29 15.47
CA GLY A 315 22.96 12.39 16.24
C GLY A 315 21.49 12.48 15.85
N ASP A 316 21.04 13.66 15.40
CA ASP A 316 19.66 13.95 14.98
C ASP A 316 19.39 13.56 13.52
N ALA A 317 20.41 13.02 12.82
CA ALA A 317 20.29 12.69 11.40
C ALA A 317 19.12 11.76 11.12
N ARG A 318 18.31 12.09 10.13
CA ARG A 318 17.23 11.22 9.62
C ARG A 318 17.85 10.03 8.89
N ARG A 319 17.80 8.84 9.52
CA ARG A 319 18.39 7.64 8.95
C ARG A 319 17.42 6.96 7.98
N LEU A 320 17.96 6.50 6.86
CA LEU A 320 17.22 5.78 5.83
C LEU A 320 17.84 4.39 5.63
N SER A 321 17.01 3.42 5.30
CA SER A 321 17.40 2.13 4.74
C SER A 321 17.32 2.22 3.23
N ILE A 322 18.36 1.84 2.52
CA ILE A 322 18.35 1.77 1.05
C ILE A 322 17.79 0.40 0.65
N ASP A 323 16.67 0.40 -0.07
CA ASP A 323 16.06 -0.82 -0.58
C ASP A 323 16.74 -1.29 -1.88
N ARG A 324 17.00 -0.34 -2.79
CA ARG A 324 17.69 -0.62 -4.06
C ARG A 324 18.36 0.61 -4.65
N VAL A 325 19.33 0.36 -5.53
CA VAL A 325 19.96 1.36 -6.38
C VAL A 325 19.86 0.88 -7.82
N GLU A 326 19.29 1.69 -8.69
CA GLU A 326 19.16 1.39 -10.12
C GLU A 326 19.97 2.36 -10.95
N ARG A 327 20.60 1.88 -12.05
CA ARG A 327 21.22 2.74 -13.05
C ARG A 327 20.23 3.01 -14.18
N LEU A 328 19.97 4.30 -14.45
CA LEU A 328 19.04 4.78 -15.49
C LEU A 328 19.81 5.61 -16.53
N GLY A 329 20.41 4.94 -17.49
CA GLY A 329 21.41 5.56 -18.36
C GLY A 329 22.67 5.92 -17.58
N ASP A 330 23.02 7.21 -17.51
CA ASP A 330 24.13 7.70 -16.70
C ASP A 330 23.73 8.08 -15.28
N ASP A 331 22.43 8.26 -15.00
CA ASP A 331 21.89 8.61 -13.70
C ASP A 331 21.77 7.40 -12.77
N LEU A 332 21.65 7.67 -11.45
CA LEU A 332 21.28 6.69 -10.44
C LEU A 332 19.93 7.04 -9.83
N LEU A 333 19.09 6.04 -9.63
CA LEU A 333 17.92 6.09 -8.76
C LEU A 333 18.24 5.34 -7.48
N VAL A 334 18.19 6.04 -6.35
CA VAL A 334 18.25 5.44 -5.01
C VAL A 334 16.83 5.42 -4.44
N VAL A 335 16.35 4.23 -4.11
CA VAL A 335 15.07 4.03 -3.40
C VAL A 335 15.39 3.73 -1.95
N ALA A 336 14.82 4.52 -1.04
CA ALA A 336 15.08 4.38 0.37
C ALA A 336 13.83 4.65 1.22
N ARG A 337 13.81 4.10 2.43
CA ARG A 337 12.72 4.25 3.40
C ARG A 337 13.23 4.80 4.73
N PRO A 338 12.40 5.53 5.50
CA PRO A 338 12.74 5.87 6.87
C PRO A 338 13.05 4.61 7.68
N VAL A 339 14.16 4.64 8.43
CA VAL A 339 14.37 3.64 9.47
C VAL A 339 13.45 3.98 10.62
N ALA A 340 12.54 3.08 11.00
CA ALA A 340 11.67 3.26 12.15
C ALA A 340 12.53 3.59 13.38
N ALA A 341 12.23 4.70 14.04
CA ALA A 341 12.89 5.04 15.30
C ALA A 341 12.53 3.96 16.32
N ASN A 342 13.47 3.06 16.57
CA ASN A 342 13.42 1.99 17.59
C ASN A 342 12.04 1.34 17.81
N GLY A 343 11.77 0.25 17.09
CA GLY A 343 10.96 -0.86 17.61
C GLY A 343 9.46 -0.68 17.78
N LEU A 344 8.86 0.48 17.47
CA LEU A 344 7.42 0.69 17.73
C LEU A 344 6.50 0.06 16.67
N LEU A 345 6.95 -0.15 15.46
CA LEU A 345 6.11 -0.78 14.41
C LEU A 345 6.18 -2.31 14.40
N THR A 346 7.31 -2.89 14.84
CA THR A 346 7.46 -4.36 14.97
C THR A 346 6.91 -4.90 16.28
N GLN A 347 6.86 -4.10 17.38
CA GLN A 347 6.30 -4.54 18.66
C GLN A 347 4.76 -4.50 18.71
N HIS A 348 4.10 -3.63 17.96
CA HIS A 348 2.63 -3.64 17.91
C HIS A 348 2.06 -4.88 17.19
N HIS A 349 2.76 -5.45 16.22
CA HIS A 349 2.32 -6.70 15.58
C HIS A 349 2.49 -7.92 16.48
N ALA A 350 3.64 -8.04 17.15
CA ALA A 350 3.89 -9.17 18.05
C ALA A 350 3.06 -9.11 19.35
N GLN A 351 2.73 -7.93 19.86
CA GLN A 351 1.94 -7.80 21.10
C GLN A 351 0.43 -7.97 20.85
N HIS A 352 -0.09 -7.55 19.71
CA HIS A 352 -1.51 -7.77 19.39
C HIS A 352 -1.81 -9.23 19.07
N ASP A 353 -0.93 -9.92 18.33
CA ASP A 353 -1.10 -11.33 18.02
C ASP A 353 -0.87 -12.22 19.26
N HIS A 354 0.10 -11.90 20.13
CA HIS A 354 0.27 -12.60 21.40
C HIS A 354 -0.88 -12.36 22.38
N ALA A 355 -1.37 -11.14 22.50
CA ALA A 355 -2.50 -10.83 23.38
C ALA A 355 -3.80 -11.53 22.94
N GLN A 356 -4.06 -11.62 21.64
CA GLN A 356 -5.23 -12.35 21.12
C GLN A 356 -5.07 -13.86 21.27
N HIS A 357 -3.84 -14.38 21.13
CA HIS A 357 -3.57 -15.81 21.30
C HIS A 357 -3.67 -16.24 22.76
N ASP A 358 -3.16 -15.43 23.69
CA ASP A 358 -3.26 -15.67 25.15
C ASP A 358 -4.70 -15.52 25.64
N GLN A 359 -5.46 -14.55 25.13
CA GLN A 359 -6.89 -14.40 25.46
C GLN A 359 -7.70 -15.62 24.99
N ALA A 360 -7.47 -16.09 23.76
CA ALA A 360 -8.13 -17.27 23.22
C ALA A 360 -7.77 -18.57 23.96
N GLN A 361 -6.55 -18.69 24.49
CA GLN A 361 -6.15 -19.82 25.34
C GLN A 361 -6.78 -19.73 26.75
N HIS A 362 -6.89 -18.54 27.30
CA HIS A 362 -7.50 -18.32 28.60
C HIS A 362 -9.01 -18.62 28.58
N ASP A 363 -9.71 -18.19 27.54
CA ASP A 363 -11.13 -18.46 27.34
C ASP A 363 -11.44 -19.95 27.11
N ARG A 364 -10.57 -20.68 26.39
CA ARG A 364 -10.67 -22.15 26.25
C ARG A 364 -10.44 -22.88 27.58
N ALA A 365 -9.51 -22.41 28.42
CA ALA A 365 -9.27 -23.00 29.74
C ALA A 365 -10.46 -22.79 30.67
N GLN A 366 -11.11 -21.63 30.64
CA GLN A 366 -12.31 -21.36 31.44
C GLN A 366 -13.54 -22.18 30.98
N GLN A 367 -13.73 -22.34 29.65
CA GLN A 367 -14.80 -23.17 29.12
C GLN A 367 -14.61 -24.66 29.46
N GLY A 368 -13.37 -25.15 29.43
CA GLY A 368 -13.04 -26.51 29.85
C GLY A 368 -13.32 -26.78 31.35
N GLN A 369 -13.06 -25.82 32.21
CA GLN A 369 -13.37 -25.91 33.65
C GLN A 369 -14.86 -25.86 33.95
N ALA A 370 -15.63 -25.02 33.20
CA ALA A 370 -17.07 -24.94 33.33
C ALA A 370 -17.78 -26.24 32.92
N GLN A 371 -17.27 -26.91 31.85
CA GLN A 371 -17.82 -28.22 31.43
C GLN A 371 -17.50 -29.33 32.42
N GLN A 372 -16.32 -29.34 33.06
CA GLN A 372 -15.99 -30.30 34.10
C GLN A 372 -16.82 -30.10 35.37
N HIS A 373 -17.14 -28.87 35.75
CA HIS A 373 -18.00 -28.59 36.89
C HIS A 373 -19.45 -29.05 36.65
N HIS A 374 -19.96 -28.88 35.42
CA HIS A 374 -21.30 -29.35 35.05
C HIS A 374 -21.39 -30.90 35.05
N ALA A 375 -20.36 -31.58 34.56
CA ALA A 375 -20.30 -33.04 34.55
C ALA A 375 -20.24 -33.66 35.95
N GLN A 376 -19.55 -32.98 36.90
CA GLN A 376 -19.50 -33.43 38.31
C GLN A 376 -20.82 -33.19 39.06
N HIS A 377 -21.58 -32.16 38.73
CA HIS A 377 -22.90 -31.90 39.34
C HIS A 377 -23.98 -32.87 38.87
N ASP A 378 -23.95 -33.33 37.64
CA ASP A 378 -24.87 -34.33 37.08
C ASP A 378 -24.64 -35.73 37.63
N HIS A 379 -23.35 -36.08 37.97
CA HIS A 379 -23.05 -37.37 38.63
C HIS A 379 -23.51 -37.40 40.08
N ALA A 380 -23.55 -36.28 40.79
CA ALA A 380 -23.98 -36.19 42.17
C ALA A 380 -25.51 -36.28 42.33
N GLN A 381 -26.31 -35.95 41.29
CA GLN A 381 -27.78 -36.01 41.31
C GLN A 381 -28.37 -37.37 40.89
N ARG A 382 -27.59 -38.29 40.34
CA ARG A 382 -28.03 -39.63 39.92
C ARG A 382 -27.71 -40.74 40.92
N GLY A 383 -27.20 -40.40 42.11
CA GLY A 383 -26.78 -41.34 43.17
C GLY A 383 -27.56 -41.29 44.44
N THR A 384 -28.91 -40.92 44.42
CA THR A 384 -29.82 -41.10 45.53
C THR A 384 -31.08 -41.82 45.08
#